data_5511a62cadafc74bac2cafd306c2505c
#
_entry.id   5511a62cadafc74bac2cafd306c2505c
#
_cell.length_a   1.000
_cell.length_b   1.000
_cell.length_c   1.000
_cell.angle_alpha   90.00
_cell.angle_beta   90.00
_cell.angle_gamma   90.00
#
_symmetry.space_group_name_H-M   'P 1'
#
loop_
_entity.id
_entity.type
_entity.pdbx_description
1 polymer ?
#
loop_
_entity_poly.entity_id
_entity_poly.type
_entity_poly.pdbx_seq_one_letter_code
_entity_poly.pdbx_strand_id
1 'polypeptide(L)'
;MKFFAALATFVVLASHASAQWQTTPYSLKGGWNAIHLSGDAKQKPLEQLLPASVLEVWRWNPNPTQVQFTESPLLPSAGTPEWSVWKRGEPEISSLSQLTGQASYLVKCAGTTAATYSVPILQSPLPPSAQWVRSGANLMGFPTLQNGANFPFFSAYFASFPLATAANTRIFKYIGGDLGAANPTQVFSPATERLDRTKAYWFSADVVGNFYAPIEINLSTNQGIAFGRSGAVVSARIRNRTSAPVTLTFAPTASEAAPSGQTAISGPVPLTRRSFNASTLVWQETPISSAFQVVVAPQATIEVLLGIDRAAMSGAAADAYFASFLRVTDSGNLMDIYLPATASKASLAGLWVGDVSLKKVSNISTTAGNTPREFPLRTLLHVADNGAASLLSEVYIGRLAAGAHDVGVCTDESLLDGSTLASAQRLVSTHLPLDQVLGSGSGGVNAGQALVRTIQIPFDDATNPFVHQYHPDHDNKSPRGAALPAGVESHSITRTCTFNFTATPPAGSTVSSGWGSATIGGTYQEVITGLQRNPITLTGTFELRRANELGTLHTP
;
A
#
# COMPACT_ATOMS: atom_id res chain seq x y z
N MET A 1 -10.60 32.19 -43.94
CA MET A 1 -10.60 30.81 -43.43
C MET A 1 -9.32 30.60 -42.60
N LYS A 2 -9.41 30.65 -41.30
CA LYS A 2 -8.30 30.38 -40.35
C LYS A 2 -8.64 29.08 -39.66
N PHE A 3 -7.88 28.02 -39.94
CA PHE A 3 -7.97 26.75 -39.24
C PHE A 3 -7.29 26.88 -37.85
N PHE A 4 -8.05 26.77 -36.81
CA PHE A 4 -7.53 26.53 -35.45
C PHE A 4 -7.34 25.01 -35.28
N ALA A 5 -6.11 24.56 -35.22
CA ALA A 5 -5.78 23.21 -34.80
C ALA A 5 -5.79 23.18 -33.25
N ALA A 6 -6.82 22.59 -32.68
CA ALA A 6 -6.87 22.29 -31.24
C ALA A 6 -5.99 21.06 -30.97
N LEU A 7 -4.85 21.28 -30.32
CA LEU A 7 -3.97 20.22 -29.82
C LEU A 7 -4.60 19.68 -28.52
N ALA A 8 -5.33 18.57 -28.62
CA ALA A 8 -5.83 17.85 -27.46
C ALA A 8 -4.67 17.11 -26.77
N THR A 9 -4.17 17.67 -25.67
CA THR A 9 -3.20 16.99 -24.82
C THR A 9 -3.93 15.88 -24.06
N PHE A 10 -3.81 14.65 -24.55
CA PHE A 10 -4.24 13.46 -23.81
C PHE A 10 -3.29 13.28 -22.62
N VAL A 11 -3.72 13.69 -21.43
CA VAL A 11 -3.10 13.25 -20.18
C VAL A 11 -3.44 11.76 -20.04
N VAL A 12 -2.54 10.90 -20.46
CA VAL A 12 -2.59 9.47 -20.13
C VAL A 12 -2.31 9.39 -18.62
N LEU A 13 -3.37 9.32 -17.84
CA LEU A 13 -3.27 8.81 -16.47
C LEU A 13 -2.75 7.38 -16.58
N ALA A 14 -1.45 7.22 -16.53
CA ALA A 14 -0.83 5.92 -16.33
C ALA A 14 -1.31 5.41 -14.98
N SER A 15 -2.38 4.60 -15.00
CA SER A 15 -2.71 3.75 -13.87
C SER A 15 -1.47 2.89 -13.63
N HIS A 16 -0.72 3.21 -12.59
CA HIS A 16 0.42 2.42 -12.16
C HIS A 16 -0.16 1.04 -11.82
N ALA A 17 0.00 0.09 -12.74
CA ALA A 17 -0.31 -1.30 -12.48
C ALA A 17 0.64 -1.73 -11.37
N SER A 18 0.14 -1.72 -10.14
CA SER A 18 0.87 -2.21 -8.98
C SER A 18 1.03 -3.72 -9.16
N ALA A 19 2.24 -4.17 -9.43
CA ALA A 19 2.52 -5.55 -9.70
C ALA A 19 3.72 -6.04 -8.87
N GLN A 20 3.54 -7.16 -8.21
CA GLN A 20 4.58 -8.00 -7.65
C GLN A 20 4.71 -9.22 -8.55
N TRP A 21 5.88 -9.82 -8.62
CA TRP A 21 6.22 -10.76 -9.66
C TRP A 21 6.64 -12.11 -9.10
N GLN A 22 6.14 -13.17 -9.73
CA GLN A 22 6.50 -14.55 -9.42
C GLN A 22 6.50 -15.39 -10.70
N THR A 23 7.55 -16.14 -10.94
CA THR A 23 7.64 -17.09 -12.05
C THR A 23 7.03 -18.42 -11.64
N THR A 24 6.06 -18.89 -12.42
CA THR A 24 5.48 -20.22 -12.26
C THR A 24 5.89 -21.10 -13.45
N PRO A 25 6.57 -22.23 -13.23
CA PRO A 25 6.88 -23.18 -14.30
C PRO A 25 5.68 -24.08 -14.58
N TYR A 26 5.26 -24.15 -15.83
CA TYR A 26 4.23 -25.03 -16.32
C TYR A 26 4.85 -26.21 -17.08
N SER A 27 4.59 -27.43 -16.62
CA SER A 27 5.01 -28.65 -17.33
C SER A 27 3.93 -29.05 -18.33
N LEU A 28 4.24 -28.91 -19.63
CA LEU A 28 3.33 -29.19 -20.73
C LEU A 28 3.86 -30.35 -21.57
N LYS A 29 2.92 -31.09 -22.20
CA LYS A 29 3.24 -32.12 -23.19
C LYS A 29 2.90 -31.62 -24.59
N GLY A 30 3.48 -32.25 -25.62
CA GLY A 30 3.04 -32.03 -26.98
C GLY A 30 1.54 -32.33 -27.13
N GLY A 31 0.85 -31.55 -27.98
CA GLY A 31 -0.61 -31.57 -28.07
C GLY A 31 -1.30 -30.68 -27.04
N TRP A 32 -2.49 -31.01 -26.64
CA TRP A 32 -3.38 -30.18 -25.82
C TRP A 32 -3.18 -30.38 -24.31
N ASN A 33 -3.04 -29.30 -23.61
CA ASN A 33 -2.91 -29.19 -22.16
C ASN A 33 -3.93 -28.17 -21.63
N ALA A 34 -4.23 -28.23 -20.34
CA ALA A 34 -4.98 -27.19 -19.66
C ALA A 34 -4.16 -26.63 -18.49
N ILE A 35 -4.03 -25.30 -18.41
CA ILE A 35 -3.29 -24.60 -17.36
C ILE A 35 -4.18 -23.59 -16.66
N HIS A 36 -3.85 -23.31 -15.40
CA HIS A 36 -4.44 -22.23 -14.63
C HIS A 36 -3.38 -21.20 -14.24
N LEU A 37 -3.65 -19.93 -14.52
CA LEU A 37 -2.80 -18.83 -14.11
C LEU A 37 -3.34 -18.19 -12.84
N SER A 38 -2.51 -18.13 -11.81
CA SER A 38 -2.83 -17.46 -10.55
C SER A 38 -2.64 -15.93 -10.62
N GLY A 39 -1.95 -15.41 -11.62
CA GLY A 39 -1.64 -14.01 -11.77
C GLY A 39 -1.67 -13.53 -13.22
N ASP A 40 -1.72 -12.21 -13.38
CA ASP A 40 -1.65 -11.56 -14.70
C ASP A 40 -0.27 -11.72 -15.33
N ALA A 41 -0.24 -12.05 -16.62
CA ALA A 41 0.98 -12.09 -17.44
C ALA A 41 0.79 -11.20 -18.69
N LYS A 42 0.66 -9.89 -18.44
CA LYS A 42 0.32 -8.87 -19.44
C LYS A 42 1.51 -8.01 -19.88
N GLN A 43 2.70 -8.32 -19.39
CA GLN A 43 3.91 -7.51 -19.59
C GLN A 43 4.48 -7.58 -21.00
N LYS A 44 4.06 -8.55 -21.81
CA LYS A 44 4.50 -8.75 -23.20
C LYS A 44 3.36 -9.31 -24.03
N PRO A 45 3.38 -9.07 -25.37
CA PRO A 45 2.52 -9.81 -26.31
C PRO A 45 2.76 -11.32 -26.21
N LEU A 46 1.74 -12.13 -26.45
CA LEU A 46 1.81 -13.61 -26.33
C LEU A 46 2.91 -14.23 -27.18
N GLU A 47 3.18 -13.66 -28.36
CA GLU A 47 4.25 -14.07 -29.26
C GLU A 47 5.64 -14.04 -28.59
N GLN A 48 5.86 -13.07 -27.70
CA GLN A 48 7.13 -12.87 -26.98
C GLN A 48 7.11 -13.51 -25.58
N LEU A 49 5.92 -13.69 -25.02
CA LEU A 49 5.74 -14.26 -23.68
C LEU A 49 5.94 -15.77 -23.70
N LEU A 50 5.44 -16.43 -24.76
CA LEU A 50 5.39 -17.89 -24.87
C LEU A 50 6.49 -18.40 -25.78
N PRO A 51 7.14 -19.54 -25.45
CA PRO A 51 8.16 -20.14 -26.33
C PRO A 51 7.54 -20.64 -27.64
N ALA A 52 8.38 -20.82 -28.67
CA ALA A 52 7.95 -21.26 -30.00
C ALA A 52 7.24 -22.63 -30.01
N SER A 53 7.46 -23.43 -28.98
CA SER A 53 6.76 -24.72 -28.80
C SER A 53 5.27 -24.57 -28.50
N VAL A 54 4.79 -23.40 -28.04
CA VAL A 54 3.38 -23.11 -27.82
C VAL A 54 2.80 -22.55 -29.12
N LEU A 55 1.84 -23.26 -29.70
CA LEU A 55 1.24 -22.95 -30.99
C LEU A 55 -0.08 -22.19 -30.85
N GLU A 56 -0.91 -22.59 -29.89
CA GLU A 56 -2.24 -22.00 -29.68
C GLU A 56 -2.52 -21.86 -28.18
N VAL A 57 -3.25 -20.81 -27.80
CA VAL A 57 -3.81 -20.59 -26.46
C VAL A 57 -5.28 -20.22 -26.59
N TRP A 58 -6.12 -20.91 -25.85
CA TRP A 58 -7.55 -20.72 -25.86
C TRP A 58 -8.06 -20.45 -24.45
N ARG A 59 -8.82 -19.37 -24.28
CA ARG A 59 -9.45 -19.01 -23.01
C ARG A 59 -10.94 -19.32 -23.06
N TRP A 60 -11.41 -20.03 -22.06
CA TRP A 60 -12.84 -20.25 -21.84
C TRP A 60 -13.47 -19.01 -21.19
N ASN A 61 -14.57 -18.51 -21.76
CA ASN A 61 -15.34 -17.38 -21.25
C ASN A 61 -16.71 -17.92 -20.79
N PRO A 62 -16.88 -18.24 -19.50
CA PRO A 62 -18.15 -18.78 -19.00
C PRO A 62 -19.26 -17.73 -19.14
N ASN A 63 -20.42 -18.16 -19.64
CA ASN A 63 -21.61 -17.32 -19.70
C ASN A 63 -22.55 -17.68 -18.54
N PRO A 64 -22.68 -16.85 -17.50
CA PRO A 64 -23.49 -17.17 -16.34
C PRO A 64 -25.00 -17.07 -16.58
N THR A 65 -25.45 -16.47 -17.70
CA THR A 65 -26.86 -16.16 -17.98
C THR A 65 -27.55 -17.12 -18.93
N GLN A 66 -26.79 -17.94 -19.63
CA GLN A 66 -27.34 -18.90 -20.60
C GLN A 66 -27.09 -20.35 -20.15
N VAL A 67 -28.08 -21.19 -20.36
CA VAL A 67 -27.91 -22.63 -20.27
C VAL A 67 -27.03 -23.06 -21.43
N GLN A 68 -25.79 -23.44 -21.14
CA GLN A 68 -24.89 -23.95 -22.17
C GLN A 68 -25.15 -25.41 -22.40
N PHE A 69 -25.89 -25.72 -23.45
CA PHE A 69 -26.07 -27.09 -23.97
C PHE A 69 -24.90 -27.44 -24.90
N THR A 70 -23.67 -27.37 -24.38
CA THR A 70 -22.56 -27.94 -25.14
C THR A 70 -22.44 -29.42 -24.82
N GLU A 71 -22.78 -30.25 -25.77
CA GLU A 71 -22.58 -31.72 -25.66
C GLU A 71 -21.10 -32.06 -25.42
N SER A 72 -20.19 -31.17 -25.83
CA SER A 72 -18.76 -31.34 -25.60
C SER A 72 -18.07 -29.98 -25.44
N PRO A 73 -18.04 -29.38 -24.22
CA PRO A 73 -17.28 -28.16 -23.94
C PRO A 73 -15.76 -28.35 -24.06
N LEU A 74 -15.35 -29.58 -24.34
CA LEU A 74 -13.97 -30.05 -24.38
C LEU A 74 -13.27 -29.70 -25.70
N LEU A 75 -14.03 -29.32 -26.73
CA LEU A 75 -13.52 -28.99 -28.06
C LEU A 75 -13.57 -27.47 -28.26
N PRO A 76 -12.42 -26.76 -28.31
CA PRO A 76 -12.41 -25.34 -28.59
C PRO A 76 -12.87 -25.07 -30.05
N SER A 77 -13.72 -24.06 -30.22
CA SER A 77 -14.24 -23.65 -31.51
C SER A 77 -14.03 -22.16 -31.72
N ALA A 78 -13.26 -21.78 -32.72
CA ALA A 78 -13.02 -20.38 -33.07
C ALA A 78 -14.32 -19.71 -33.58
N GLY A 79 -14.45 -18.42 -33.28
CA GLY A 79 -15.61 -17.60 -33.70
C GLY A 79 -16.84 -17.74 -32.82
N THR A 80 -16.77 -18.54 -31.73
CA THR A 80 -17.83 -18.61 -30.74
C THR A 80 -17.54 -17.64 -29.57
N PRO A 81 -18.54 -17.03 -28.92
CA PRO A 81 -18.35 -16.10 -27.81
C PRO A 81 -17.74 -16.77 -26.56
N GLU A 82 -17.86 -18.08 -26.43
CA GLU A 82 -17.32 -18.86 -25.33
C GLU A 82 -15.80 -18.99 -25.37
N TRP A 83 -15.17 -18.77 -26.55
CA TRP A 83 -13.74 -18.94 -26.72
C TRP A 83 -13.06 -17.69 -27.24
N SER A 84 -12.03 -17.25 -26.53
CA SER A 84 -11.02 -16.33 -27.07
C SER A 84 -9.77 -17.13 -27.42
N VAL A 85 -9.20 -16.89 -28.59
CA VAL A 85 -8.09 -17.67 -29.14
C VAL A 85 -6.91 -16.78 -29.50
N TRP A 86 -5.72 -17.30 -29.27
CA TRP A 86 -4.48 -16.81 -29.87
C TRP A 86 -3.80 -17.97 -30.61
N LYS A 87 -3.39 -17.73 -31.84
CA LYS A 87 -2.60 -18.67 -32.62
C LYS A 87 -1.34 -18.00 -33.12
N ARG A 88 -0.23 -18.71 -32.98
CA ARG A 88 1.07 -18.21 -33.40
C ARG A 88 1.11 -17.96 -34.90
N GLY A 89 1.51 -16.74 -35.30
CA GLY A 89 1.60 -16.35 -36.70
C GLY A 89 0.27 -16.10 -37.42
N GLU A 90 -0.86 -16.15 -36.70
CA GLU A 90 -2.20 -15.91 -37.28
C GLU A 90 -2.93 -14.77 -36.51
N PRO A 91 -2.47 -13.51 -36.64
CA PRO A 91 -3.03 -12.38 -35.88
C PRO A 91 -4.48 -12.05 -36.25
N GLU A 92 -4.91 -12.34 -37.49
CA GLU A 92 -6.25 -12.04 -38.02
C GLU A 92 -7.36 -12.84 -37.37
N ILE A 93 -7.04 -14.03 -36.84
CA ILE A 93 -8.01 -14.86 -36.12
C ILE A 93 -7.80 -14.85 -34.61
N SER A 94 -6.76 -14.15 -34.13
CA SER A 94 -6.42 -14.07 -32.72
C SER A 94 -7.27 -13.01 -32.02
N SER A 95 -8.18 -13.44 -31.16
CA SER A 95 -9.02 -12.59 -30.28
C SER A 95 -8.48 -12.47 -28.87
N LEU A 96 -7.49 -13.30 -28.49
CA LEU A 96 -6.83 -13.27 -27.20
C LEU A 96 -5.48 -12.55 -27.33
N SER A 97 -5.32 -11.41 -26.66
CA SER A 97 -4.09 -10.59 -26.72
C SER A 97 -3.17 -10.76 -25.52
N GLN A 98 -3.70 -11.15 -24.36
CA GLN A 98 -2.98 -11.21 -23.09
C GLN A 98 -3.47 -12.37 -22.21
N LEU A 99 -2.60 -12.85 -21.30
CA LEU A 99 -2.98 -13.80 -20.26
C LEU A 99 -3.35 -13.07 -18.97
N THR A 100 -4.58 -13.25 -18.53
CA THR A 100 -5.09 -12.69 -17.26
C THR A 100 -5.00 -13.75 -16.15
N GLY A 101 -4.78 -13.28 -14.94
CA GLY A 101 -4.79 -14.13 -13.74
C GLY A 101 -6.18 -14.61 -13.34
N GLN A 102 -6.21 -15.59 -12.44
CA GLN A 102 -7.42 -16.28 -11.99
C GLN A 102 -8.26 -16.80 -13.18
N ALA A 103 -7.56 -17.24 -14.23
CA ALA A 103 -8.16 -17.75 -15.45
C ALA A 103 -7.48 -19.03 -15.92
N SER A 104 -8.23 -19.84 -16.65
CA SER A 104 -7.77 -21.13 -17.17
C SER A 104 -7.74 -21.11 -18.69
N TYR A 105 -6.76 -21.80 -19.22
CA TYR A 105 -6.46 -21.82 -20.65
C TYR A 105 -6.21 -23.24 -21.13
N LEU A 106 -6.70 -23.55 -22.34
CA LEU A 106 -6.19 -24.67 -23.10
C LEU A 106 -4.98 -24.22 -23.90
N VAL A 107 -3.91 -25.01 -23.88
CA VAL A 107 -2.65 -24.70 -24.55
C VAL A 107 -2.25 -25.86 -25.42
N LYS A 108 -2.06 -25.58 -26.72
CA LYS A 108 -1.57 -26.56 -27.70
C LYS A 108 -0.08 -26.35 -27.89
N CYS A 109 0.68 -27.40 -27.64
CA CYS A 109 2.11 -27.44 -27.89
C CYS A 109 2.46 -28.29 -29.11
N ALA A 110 3.59 -27.99 -29.72
CA ALA A 110 4.13 -28.74 -30.84
C ALA A 110 4.45 -30.20 -30.44
N GLY A 111 4.47 -31.11 -31.44
CA GLY A 111 4.88 -32.50 -31.25
C GLY A 111 3.81 -33.38 -30.62
N THR A 112 4.21 -34.64 -30.35
CA THR A 112 3.37 -35.67 -29.76
C THR A 112 3.46 -35.65 -28.22
N THR A 113 2.67 -36.49 -27.54
CA THR A 113 2.67 -36.66 -26.07
C THR A 113 4.03 -37.02 -25.46
N ALA A 114 4.95 -37.56 -26.27
CA ALA A 114 6.31 -37.83 -25.82
C ALA A 114 7.17 -36.54 -25.62
N ALA A 115 6.85 -35.46 -26.32
CA ALA A 115 7.49 -34.17 -26.12
C ALA A 115 7.05 -33.54 -24.81
N THR A 116 7.99 -33.00 -24.06
CA THR A 116 7.74 -32.30 -22.80
C THR A 116 8.38 -30.90 -22.83
N TYR A 117 7.67 -29.92 -22.31
CA TYR A 117 8.11 -28.53 -22.28
C TYR A 117 7.97 -27.95 -20.87
N SER A 118 9.00 -27.27 -20.40
CA SER A 118 8.90 -26.39 -19.23
C SER A 118 8.69 -24.97 -19.72
N VAL A 119 7.53 -24.41 -19.44
CA VAL A 119 7.15 -23.04 -19.86
C VAL A 119 7.07 -22.16 -18.61
N PRO A 120 8.15 -21.45 -18.26
CA PRO A 120 8.11 -20.51 -17.14
C PRO A 120 7.34 -19.26 -17.56
N ILE A 121 6.31 -18.91 -16.80
CA ILE A 121 5.53 -17.69 -17.01
C ILE A 121 5.70 -16.79 -15.80
N LEU A 122 6.32 -15.63 -16.02
CA LEU A 122 6.40 -14.56 -15.04
C LEU A 122 5.02 -13.90 -14.96
N GLN A 123 4.42 -13.88 -13.80
CA GLN A 123 3.08 -13.36 -13.57
C GLN A 123 3.00 -12.51 -12.32
N SER A 124 2.01 -11.63 -12.26
CA SER A 124 1.64 -10.86 -11.09
C SER A 124 0.47 -11.55 -10.41
N PRO A 125 0.68 -12.33 -9.33
CA PRO A 125 -0.37 -13.05 -8.63
C PRO A 125 -1.49 -12.13 -8.15
N LEU A 126 -2.73 -12.64 -8.25
CA LEU A 126 -3.94 -11.98 -7.78
C LEU A 126 -4.53 -12.77 -6.61
N PRO A 127 -5.32 -12.13 -5.73
CA PRO A 127 -6.12 -12.87 -4.75
C PRO A 127 -6.95 -13.94 -5.43
N PRO A 128 -7.01 -15.15 -4.89
CA PRO A 128 -7.71 -16.26 -5.54
C PRO A 128 -9.22 -16.03 -5.59
N SER A 129 -9.80 -16.42 -6.71
CA SER A 129 -11.24 -16.42 -6.94
C SER A 129 -11.62 -17.54 -7.87
N ALA A 130 -12.81 -18.09 -7.73
CA ALA A 130 -13.31 -19.15 -8.61
C ALA A 130 -14.83 -19.04 -8.73
N GLN A 131 -15.29 -18.47 -9.83
CA GLN A 131 -16.71 -18.31 -10.08
C GLN A 131 -17.28 -19.58 -10.74
N TRP A 132 -18.08 -20.30 -9.99
CA TRP A 132 -18.83 -21.45 -10.48
C TRP A 132 -20.14 -21.00 -11.12
N VAL A 133 -20.43 -21.54 -12.30
CA VAL A 133 -21.68 -21.28 -13.01
C VAL A 133 -22.53 -22.54 -13.06
N ARG A 134 -23.82 -22.37 -12.74
CA ARG A 134 -24.81 -23.45 -12.81
C ARG A 134 -24.93 -23.91 -14.26
N SER A 135 -25.17 -25.12 -14.53
CA SER A 135 -25.42 -25.70 -15.87
C SER A 135 -24.30 -25.48 -16.91
N GLY A 136 -23.24 -24.79 -16.55
CA GLY A 136 -22.10 -24.54 -17.43
C GLY A 136 -20.97 -25.51 -17.19
N ALA A 137 -20.11 -25.64 -18.19
CA ALA A 137 -18.82 -26.24 -18.01
C ALA A 137 -17.90 -25.20 -17.33
N ASN A 138 -17.28 -25.59 -16.23
CA ASN A 138 -16.38 -24.76 -15.47
C ASN A 138 -14.94 -25.23 -15.70
N LEU A 139 -14.13 -24.46 -16.44
CA LEU A 139 -12.70 -24.71 -16.60
C LEU A 139 -11.94 -23.97 -15.50
N MET A 140 -11.43 -24.67 -14.50
CA MET A 140 -10.93 -24.07 -13.27
C MET A 140 -9.62 -24.70 -12.81
N GLY A 141 -8.79 -23.89 -12.10
CA GLY A 141 -7.66 -24.34 -11.32
C GLY A 141 -7.73 -23.80 -9.91
N PHE A 142 -6.90 -24.32 -9.01
CA PHE A 142 -7.01 -24.06 -7.57
C PHE A 142 -5.63 -23.86 -6.94
N PRO A 143 -5.52 -22.99 -5.92
CA PRO A 143 -4.26 -22.68 -5.25
C PRO A 143 -3.86 -23.81 -4.27
N THR A 144 -3.61 -25.00 -4.78
CA THR A 144 -3.23 -26.15 -3.95
C THR A 144 -1.79 -26.09 -3.49
N LEU A 145 -1.51 -26.63 -2.30
CA LEU A 145 -0.13 -26.80 -1.83
C LEU A 145 0.53 -27.97 -2.55
N GLN A 146 1.71 -27.72 -3.11
CA GLN A 146 2.60 -28.75 -3.62
C GLN A 146 3.64 -29.10 -2.54
N ASN A 147 3.63 -30.33 -2.07
CA ASN A 147 4.66 -30.88 -1.19
C ASN A 147 5.52 -31.88 -1.99
N GLY A 148 6.66 -31.40 -2.48
CA GLY A 148 7.47 -32.16 -3.42
C GLY A 148 6.70 -32.43 -4.73
N ALA A 149 6.57 -33.70 -5.11
CA ALA A 149 5.76 -34.14 -6.25
C ALA A 149 4.28 -34.37 -5.90
N ASN A 150 3.88 -34.16 -4.63
CA ASN A 150 2.57 -34.53 -4.15
C ASN A 150 1.67 -33.30 -3.99
N PHE A 151 0.56 -33.30 -4.71
CA PHE A 151 -0.56 -32.38 -4.51
C PHE A 151 -1.67 -33.06 -3.69
N PRO A 152 -2.63 -32.31 -3.12
CA PRO A 152 -3.78 -32.91 -2.43
C PRO A 152 -4.65 -33.72 -3.41
N PHE A 153 -5.37 -34.70 -2.90
CA PHE A 153 -6.41 -35.39 -3.66
C PHE A 153 -7.64 -34.50 -3.85
N PHE A 154 -8.38 -34.68 -4.96
CA PHE A 154 -9.63 -33.95 -5.20
C PHE A 154 -10.61 -34.09 -4.04
N SER A 155 -10.82 -35.32 -3.54
CA SER A 155 -11.74 -35.56 -2.43
C SER A 155 -11.37 -34.82 -1.15
N ALA A 156 -10.08 -34.73 -0.84
CA ALA A 156 -9.60 -33.99 0.35
C ALA A 156 -9.78 -32.48 0.19
N TYR A 157 -9.43 -31.95 -0.98
CA TYR A 157 -9.56 -30.52 -1.27
C TYR A 157 -11.01 -30.05 -1.27
N PHE A 158 -11.89 -30.82 -1.87
CA PHE A 158 -13.32 -30.50 -1.97
C PHE A 158 -14.18 -31.05 -0.84
N ALA A 159 -13.60 -31.58 0.23
CA ALA A 159 -14.37 -32.11 1.37
C ALA A 159 -15.35 -31.09 1.97
N SER A 160 -15.00 -29.79 1.95
CA SER A 160 -15.87 -28.69 2.38
C SER A 160 -16.79 -28.14 1.26
N PHE A 161 -16.72 -28.70 0.06
CA PHE A 161 -17.55 -28.36 -1.11
C PHE A 161 -17.88 -29.62 -1.94
N PRO A 162 -18.62 -30.58 -1.36
CA PRO A 162 -18.79 -31.92 -1.92
C PRO A 162 -19.53 -31.95 -3.26
N LEU A 163 -20.25 -30.88 -3.60
CA LEU A 163 -20.91 -30.78 -4.91
C LEU A 163 -19.93 -30.80 -6.08
N ALA A 164 -18.67 -30.36 -5.89
CA ALA A 164 -17.65 -30.43 -6.93
C ALA A 164 -17.18 -31.84 -7.25
N THR A 165 -17.40 -32.80 -6.36
CA THR A 165 -17.01 -34.21 -6.53
C THR A 165 -18.20 -35.18 -6.33
N ALA A 166 -19.43 -34.66 -6.45
CA ALA A 166 -20.65 -35.48 -6.37
C ALA A 166 -20.72 -36.50 -7.49
N ALA A 167 -21.49 -37.55 -7.30
CA ALA A 167 -21.60 -38.68 -8.27
C ALA A 167 -22.08 -38.24 -9.66
N ASN A 168 -22.84 -37.17 -9.75
CA ASN A 168 -23.31 -36.57 -11.00
C ASN A 168 -22.35 -35.54 -11.61
N THR A 169 -21.29 -35.14 -10.89
CA THR A 169 -20.28 -34.22 -11.40
C THR A 169 -19.26 -34.96 -12.23
N ARG A 170 -19.03 -34.51 -13.46
CA ARG A 170 -17.97 -35.04 -14.32
C ARG A 170 -16.77 -34.10 -14.27
N ILE A 171 -15.60 -34.66 -14.03
CA ILE A 171 -14.33 -33.93 -13.98
C ILE A 171 -13.44 -34.46 -15.10
N PHE A 172 -12.83 -33.55 -15.87
CA PHE A 172 -11.90 -33.94 -16.95
C PHE A 172 -10.57 -33.21 -16.79
N LYS A 173 -9.49 -33.89 -17.16
CA LYS A 173 -8.11 -33.36 -17.18
C LYS A 173 -7.47 -33.58 -18.55
N TYR A 174 -6.57 -32.69 -18.94
CA TYR A 174 -5.79 -32.81 -20.16
C TYR A 174 -4.44 -33.49 -19.86
N ILE A 175 -4.04 -34.41 -20.75
CA ILE A 175 -2.84 -35.23 -20.56
C ILE A 175 -1.80 -35.07 -21.67
N GLY A 176 -2.04 -34.19 -22.64
CA GLY A 176 -1.28 -34.04 -23.88
C GLY A 176 -1.88 -34.85 -25.03
N GLY A 177 -1.34 -34.67 -26.24
CA GLY A 177 -1.84 -35.29 -27.45
C GLY A 177 -3.02 -34.56 -28.08
N ASP A 178 -3.57 -35.15 -29.14
CA ASP A 178 -4.69 -34.55 -29.86
C ASP A 178 -5.99 -34.66 -29.06
N LEU A 179 -6.93 -33.75 -29.35
CA LEU A 179 -8.28 -33.84 -28.80
C LEU A 179 -9.03 -35.03 -29.37
N GLY A 180 -9.76 -35.74 -28.53
CA GLY A 180 -10.52 -36.91 -28.92
C GLY A 180 -10.84 -37.85 -27.75
N ALA A 181 -10.98 -39.13 -28.01
CA ALA A 181 -11.40 -40.10 -27.00
C ALA A 181 -10.41 -40.25 -25.80
N ALA A 182 -9.12 -39.96 -26.01
CA ALA A 182 -8.08 -40.12 -24.99
C ALA A 182 -7.70 -38.80 -24.30
N ASN A 183 -8.02 -37.63 -24.85
CA ASN A 183 -7.68 -36.33 -24.32
C ASN A 183 -8.76 -35.28 -24.61
N PRO A 184 -9.45 -34.71 -23.61
CA PRO A 184 -9.24 -34.91 -22.18
C PRO A 184 -9.74 -36.25 -21.67
N THR A 185 -9.18 -36.71 -20.54
CA THR A 185 -9.59 -37.93 -19.87
C THR A 185 -10.43 -37.63 -18.63
N GLN A 186 -11.44 -38.44 -18.36
CA GLN A 186 -12.29 -38.28 -17.19
C GLN A 186 -11.58 -38.75 -15.92
N VAL A 187 -11.75 -38.00 -14.84
CA VAL A 187 -11.34 -38.35 -13.48
C VAL A 187 -12.46 -39.19 -12.85
N PHE A 188 -12.30 -40.50 -12.80
CA PHE A 188 -13.29 -41.42 -12.24
C PHE A 188 -13.19 -41.56 -10.71
N SER A 189 -12.00 -41.31 -10.14
CA SER A 189 -11.77 -41.50 -8.72
C SER A 189 -11.15 -40.23 -8.10
N PRO A 190 -11.96 -39.27 -7.60
CA PRO A 190 -11.48 -38.10 -6.92
C PRO A 190 -10.65 -38.39 -5.66
N ALA A 191 -10.78 -39.60 -5.09
CA ALA A 191 -10.03 -40.02 -3.90
C ALA A 191 -8.57 -40.44 -4.20
N THR A 192 -8.25 -40.73 -5.44
CA THR A 192 -6.91 -41.20 -5.86
C THR A 192 -6.22 -40.24 -6.84
N GLU A 193 -6.97 -39.35 -7.45
CA GLU A 193 -6.44 -38.35 -8.39
C GLU A 193 -6.01 -37.08 -7.62
N ARG A 194 -4.89 -36.51 -8.06
CA ARG A 194 -4.29 -35.31 -7.43
C ARG A 194 -4.65 -34.03 -8.16
N LEU A 195 -4.89 -32.97 -7.39
CA LEU A 195 -5.26 -31.66 -7.88
C LEU A 195 -4.01 -30.77 -7.98
N ASP A 196 -3.46 -30.64 -9.19
CA ASP A 196 -2.23 -29.88 -9.48
C ASP A 196 -2.55 -28.39 -9.66
N ARG A 197 -1.87 -27.50 -8.93
CA ARG A 197 -2.08 -26.06 -8.93
C ARG A 197 -1.78 -25.36 -10.27
N THR A 198 -0.96 -25.98 -11.12
CA THR A 198 -0.60 -25.43 -12.44
C THR A 198 -1.56 -25.84 -13.53
N LYS A 199 -2.44 -26.82 -13.28
CA LYS A 199 -3.39 -27.36 -14.24
C LYS A 199 -4.78 -26.80 -14.05
N ALA A 200 -5.53 -26.79 -15.15
CA ALA A 200 -6.96 -26.55 -15.13
C ALA A 200 -7.73 -27.84 -15.42
N TYR A 201 -8.94 -27.90 -14.89
CA TYR A 201 -9.84 -29.04 -14.99
C TYR A 201 -11.23 -28.58 -15.39
N TRP A 202 -11.92 -29.37 -16.21
CA TRP A 202 -13.33 -29.17 -16.46
C TRP A 202 -14.16 -29.81 -15.34
N PHE A 203 -15.09 -29.01 -14.81
CA PHE A 203 -16.11 -29.50 -13.90
C PHE A 203 -17.49 -29.28 -14.52
N SER A 204 -18.20 -30.36 -14.81
CA SER A 204 -19.62 -30.32 -15.16
C SER A 204 -20.40 -30.48 -13.86
N ALA A 205 -20.65 -29.40 -13.15
CA ALA A 205 -21.30 -29.40 -11.86
C ALA A 205 -22.43 -28.37 -11.81
N ASP A 206 -23.58 -28.77 -11.25
CA ASP A 206 -24.72 -27.88 -11.04
C ASP A 206 -24.57 -27.11 -9.73
N VAL A 207 -23.61 -26.18 -9.71
CA VAL A 207 -23.29 -25.38 -8.54
C VAL A 207 -23.10 -23.91 -8.93
N VAL A 208 -23.39 -23.01 -7.98
CA VAL A 208 -23.11 -21.58 -8.07
C VAL A 208 -22.35 -21.16 -6.83
N GLY A 209 -21.36 -20.31 -6.97
CA GLY A 209 -20.61 -19.77 -5.84
C GLY A 209 -19.18 -19.37 -6.19
N ASN A 210 -18.43 -19.05 -5.16
CA ASN A 210 -17.02 -18.69 -5.27
C ASN A 210 -16.21 -19.59 -4.33
N PHE A 211 -16.12 -20.88 -4.65
CA PHE A 211 -15.26 -21.80 -3.90
C PHE A 211 -13.93 -21.98 -4.63
N TYR A 212 -12.87 -21.47 -4.06
CA TYR A 212 -11.51 -21.63 -4.58
C TYR A 212 -10.59 -22.43 -3.64
N ALA A 213 -10.93 -22.52 -2.35
CA ALA A 213 -10.15 -23.26 -1.35
C ALA A 213 -11.00 -23.63 -0.12
N PRO A 214 -10.58 -24.62 0.69
CA PRO A 214 -11.21 -24.97 1.97
C PRO A 214 -11.19 -23.81 2.99
N ILE A 215 -10.22 -22.90 2.87
CA ILE A 215 -10.15 -21.65 3.64
C ILE A 215 -10.32 -20.50 2.65
N GLU A 216 -11.27 -19.65 2.94
CA GLU A 216 -11.59 -18.48 2.15
C GLU A 216 -10.97 -17.25 2.79
N ILE A 217 -10.23 -16.46 2.01
CA ILE A 217 -9.61 -15.21 2.45
C ILE A 217 -10.17 -14.07 1.60
N ASN A 218 -10.90 -13.17 2.25
CA ASN A 218 -11.51 -12.02 1.60
C ASN A 218 -10.77 -10.75 2.06
N LEU A 219 -10.23 -10.02 1.10
CA LEU A 219 -9.58 -8.72 1.29
C LEU A 219 -10.55 -7.60 0.91
N SER A 220 -10.29 -6.40 1.41
CA SER A 220 -11.09 -5.21 1.09
C SER A 220 -11.01 -4.81 -0.39
N THR A 221 -10.00 -5.25 -1.10
CA THR A 221 -9.80 -5.00 -2.54
C THR A 221 -9.43 -6.29 -3.28
N ASN A 222 -9.74 -6.36 -4.56
CA ASN A 222 -9.31 -7.45 -5.45
C ASN A 222 -7.82 -7.34 -5.87
N GLN A 223 -7.13 -6.28 -5.43
CA GLN A 223 -5.71 -6.07 -5.69
C GLN A 223 -4.80 -6.65 -4.60
N GLY A 224 -5.39 -7.24 -3.55
CA GLY A 224 -4.63 -7.80 -2.44
C GLY A 224 -4.50 -6.85 -1.25
N ILE A 225 -3.36 -6.91 -0.56
CA ILE A 225 -3.00 -6.07 0.58
C ILE A 225 -2.42 -4.76 0.05
N ALA A 226 -3.30 -3.86 -0.40
CA ALA A 226 -2.90 -2.61 -1.07
C ALA A 226 -2.98 -1.43 -0.09
N PHE A 227 -1.84 -0.90 0.31
CA PHE A 227 -1.76 0.26 1.18
C PHE A 227 -1.71 1.59 0.41
N GLY A 228 -1.39 1.57 -0.88
CA GLY A 228 -1.21 2.80 -1.65
C GLY A 228 -0.15 3.72 -1.02
N ARG A 229 -0.35 5.03 -1.10
CA ARG A 229 0.54 6.04 -0.51
C ARG A 229 0.25 6.32 0.98
N SER A 230 -1.00 6.19 1.42
CA SER A 230 -1.45 6.66 2.73
C SER A 230 -2.20 5.62 3.57
N GLY A 231 -2.60 4.50 2.99
CA GLY A 231 -3.26 3.42 3.71
C GLY A 231 -2.40 2.88 4.86
N ALA A 232 -3.02 2.63 6.00
CA ALA A 232 -2.32 2.18 7.20
C ALA A 232 -2.69 0.75 7.61
N VAL A 233 -3.92 0.32 7.33
CA VAL A 233 -4.44 -0.98 7.75
C VAL A 233 -5.29 -1.60 6.65
N VAL A 234 -5.10 -2.89 6.42
CA VAL A 234 -5.94 -3.72 5.55
C VAL A 234 -6.49 -4.87 6.37
N SER A 235 -7.79 -5.13 6.25
CA SER A 235 -8.46 -6.27 6.89
C SER A 235 -8.48 -7.47 5.96
N ALA A 236 -8.09 -8.63 6.48
CA ALA A 236 -8.27 -9.93 5.85
C ALA A 236 -9.30 -10.75 6.65
N ARG A 237 -10.48 -10.96 6.08
CA ARG A 237 -11.51 -11.83 6.67
C ARG A 237 -11.28 -13.25 6.19
N ILE A 238 -11.09 -14.16 7.14
CA ILE A 238 -10.70 -15.55 6.89
C ILE A 238 -11.81 -16.45 7.40
N ARG A 239 -12.35 -17.28 6.50
CA ARG A 239 -13.39 -18.24 6.81
C ARG A 239 -12.88 -19.67 6.64
N ASN A 240 -12.97 -20.44 7.71
CA ASN A 240 -12.75 -21.90 7.64
C ASN A 240 -14.05 -22.58 7.22
N ARG A 241 -14.05 -23.23 6.05
CA ARG A 241 -15.19 -23.97 5.52
C ARG A 241 -15.17 -25.45 5.95
N THR A 242 -14.12 -25.90 6.64
CA THR A 242 -13.98 -27.29 7.05
C THR A 242 -14.67 -27.57 8.39
N SER A 243 -14.88 -28.83 8.72
CA SER A 243 -15.46 -29.30 9.98
C SER A 243 -14.44 -29.44 11.10
N ALA A 244 -13.15 -29.13 10.87
CA ALA A 244 -12.06 -29.20 11.83
C ALA A 244 -11.39 -27.82 12.01
N PRO A 245 -10.75 -27.55 13.16
CA PRO A 245 -9.91 -26.36 13.32
C PRO A 245 -8.73 -26.44 12.36
N VAL A 246 -8.36 -25.30 11.77
CA VAL A 246 -7.24 -25.20 10.84
C VAL A 246 -6.25 -24.14 11.33
N THR A 247 -4.97 -24.49 11.39
CA THR A 247 -3.89 -23.56 11.65
C THR A 247 -3.39 -23.01 10.32
N LEU A 248 -3.44 -21.69 10.15
CA LEU A 248 -2.90 -20.99 9.00
C LEU A 248 -1.53 -20.42 9.34
N THR A 249 -0.58 -20.61 8.45
CA THR A 249 0.76 -20.01 8.52
C THR A 249 0.85 -18.90 7.50
N PHE A 250 1.13 -17.68 7.96
CA PHE A 250 1.39 -16.50 7.16
C PHE A 250 2.89 -16.24 7.11
N ALA A 251 3.49 -16.27 5.94
CA ALA A 251 4.92 -16.08 5.75
C ALA A 251 5.20 -14.94 4.76
N PRO A 252 6.00 -13.92 5.14
CA PRO A 252 6.42 -12.90 4.20
C PRO A 252 7.31 -13.53 3.13
N THR A 253 7.08 -13.19 1.87
CA THR A 253 7.82 -13.70 0.71
C THR A 253 8.14 -12.55 -0.22
N ALA A 254 9.38 -12.47 -0.67
CA ALA A 254 9.82 -11.42 -1.59
C ALA A 254 9.20 -11.60 -2.98
N SER A 255 8.98 -10.48 -3.67
CA SER A 255 8.70 -10.46 -5.09
C SER A 255 9.96 -10.70 -5.90
N GLU A 256 9.87 -11.32 -7.07
CA GLU A 256 10.90 -11.25 -8.10
C GLU A 256 11.00 -9.82 -8.64
N ALA A 257 12.10 -9.54 -9.36
CA ALA A 257 12.29 -8.23 -9.98
C ALA A 257 11.21 -7.93 -11.03
N ALA A 258 10.80 -6.68 -11.11
CA ALA A 258 9.88 -6.24 -12.15
C ALA A 258 10.50 -6.41 -13.55
N PRO A 259 9.76 -6.90 -14.55
CA PRO A 259 10.25 -6.98 -15.91
C PRO A 259 10.43 -5.59 -16.53
N SER A 260 11.25 -5.50 -17.58
CA SER A 260 11.50 -4.25 -18.29
C SER A 260 10.19 -3.57 -18.72
N GLY A 261 10.10 -2.26 -18.51
CA GLY A 261 8.92 -1.45 -18.80
C GLY A 261 7.85 -1.46 -17.69
N GLN A 262 8.09 -2.17 -16.59
CA GLN A 262 7.24 -2.13 -15.39
C GLN A 262 7.89 -1.32 -14.27
N THR A 263 7.08 -0.87 -13.31
CA THR A 263 7.56 -0.10 -12.16
C THR A 263 8.58 -0.90 -11.35
N ALA A 264 9.77 -0.34 -11.14
CA ALA A 264 10.82 -0.97 -10.36
C ALA A 264 10.38 -1.14 -8.90
N ILE A 265 10.69 -2.30 -8.32
CA ILE A 265 10.40 -2.60 -6.91
C ILE A 265 11.60 -2.18 -6.07
N SER A 266 11.36 -1.29 -5.11
CA SER A 266 12.41 -0.76 -4.21
C SER A 266 12.70 -1.69 -3.03
N GLY A 267 11.80 -2.61 -2.72
CA GLY A 267 11.94 -3.58 -1.63
C GLY A 267 10.62 -4.26 -1.26
N PRO A 268 10.64 -5.17 -0.29
CA PRO A 268 9.43 -5.78 0.24
C PRO A 268 8.62 -4.74 1.03
N VAL A 269 7.29 -4.92 1.04
CA VAL A 269 6.41 -4.12 1.90
C VAL A 269 6.70 -4.44 3.37
N PRO A 270 7.01 -3.46 4.22
CA PRO A 270 7.28 -3.69 5.64
C PRO A 270 5.95 -3.91 6.39
N LEU A 271 5.42 -5.13 6.27
CA LEU A 271 4.15 -5.53 6.86
C LEU A 271 4.23 -5.60 8.38
N THR A 272 3.16 -5.21 9.04
CA THR A 272 2.93 -5.43 10.47
C THR A 272 1.64 -6.21 10.70
N ARG A 273 1.57 -6.94 11.82
CA ARG A 273 0.33 -7.49 12.35
C ARG A 273 -0.20 -6.53 13.41
N ARG A 274 -1.43 -6.08 13.24
CA ARG A 274 -2.11 -5.23 14.20
C ARG A 274 -3.01 -6.07 15.09
N SER A 275 -2.88 -5.92 16.41
CA SER A 275 -3.69 -6.61 17.40
C SER A 275 -4.08 -5.67 18.53
N PHE A 276 -5.25 -5.90 19.12
CA PHE A 276 -5.71 -5.15 20.29
C PHE A 276 -5.28 -5.89 21.56
N ASN A 277 -4.56 -5.22 22.43
CA ASN A 277 -4.22 -5.74 23.74
C ASN A 277 -5.31 -5.33 24.75
N ALA A 278 -6.15 -6.29 25.12
CA ALA A 278 -7.27 -6.04 26.02
C ALA A 278 -6.85 -5.66 27.46
N SER A 279 -5.64 -6.06 27.88
CA SER A 279 -5.14 -5.73 29.22
C SER A 279 -4.67 -4.28 29.35
N THR A 280 -4.09 -3.74 28.28
CA THR A 280 -3.59 -2.37 28.25
C THR A 280 -4.52 -1.41 27.48
N LEU A 281 -5.57 -1.95 26.86
CA LEU A 281 -6.52 -1.23 26.00
C LEU A 281 -5.85 -0.46 24.85
N VAL A 282 -4.73 -0.99 24.33
CA VAL A 282 -3.93 -0.34 23.28
C VAL A 282 -3.82 -1.26 22.06
N TRP A 283 -3.88 -0.66 20.88
CA TRP A 283 -3.51 -1.34 19.65
C TRP A 283 -2.00 -1.48 19.57
N GLN A 284 -1.56 -2.69 19.24
CA GLN A 284 -0.15 -3.02 19.05
C GLN A 284 0.10 -3.40 17.59
N GLU A 285 1.23 -2.97 17.06
CA GLU A 285 1.72 -3.36 15.74
C GLU A 285 3.02 -4.14 15.89
N THR A 286 3.01 -5.38 15.42
CA THR A 286 4.17 -6.27 15.48
C THR A 286 4.69 -6.47 14.05
N PRO A 287 5.97 -6.14 13.75
CA PRO A 287 6.55 -6.38 12.42
C PRO A 287 6.45 -7.86 12.02
N ILE A 288 6.08 -8.11 10.76
CA ILE A 288 6.04 -9.46 10.18
C ILE A 288 7.39 -9.72 9.48
N SER A 289 8.41 -9.99 10.26
CA SER A 289 9.75 -10.36 9.76
C SER A 289 9.93 -11.87 9.58
N SER A 290 9.05 -12.67 10.19
CA SER A 290 9.03 -14.13 10.11
C SER A 290 7.58 -14.62 10.02
N ALA A 291 7.40 -15.90 9.76
CA ALA A 291 6.08 -16.50 9.70
C ALA A 291 5.37 -16.44 11.07
N PHE A 292 4.06 -16.18 11.04
CA PHE A 292 3.17 -16.27 12.21
C PHE A 292 1.98 -17.18 11.91
N GLN A 293 1.35 -17.66 12.96
CA GLN A 293 0.23 -18.59 12.86
C GLN A 293 -1.05 -18.02 13.46
N VAL A 294 -2.18 -18.46 12.89
CA VAL A 294 -3.53 -18.15 13.36
C VAL A 294 -4.38 -19.41 13.28
N VAL A 295 -5.09 -19.76 14.36
CA VAL A 295 -6.02 -20.88 14.38
C VAL A 295 -7.42 -20.39 14.08
N VAL A 296 -8.08 -21.04 13.12
CA VAL A 296 -9.48 -20.75 12.78
C VAL A 296 -10.33 -21.95 13.14
N ALA A 297 -11.28 -21.73 14.05
CA ALA A 297 -12.21 -22.79 14.48
C ALA A 297 -13.07 -23.32 13.29
N PRO A 298 -13.65 -24.52 13.41
CA PRO A 298 -14.51 -25.09 12.37
C PRO A 298 -15.65 -24.12 12.00
N GLN A 299 -15.91 -23.96 10.72
CA GLN A 299 -16.98 -23.10 10.17
C GLN A 299 -16.95 -21.63 10.63
N ALA A 300 -15.90 -21.20 11.35
CA ALA A 300 -15.76 -19.85 11.87
C ALA A 300 -15.17 -18.88 10.86
N THR A 301 -15.43 -17.61 11.11
CA THR A 301 -14.79 -16.48 10.41
C THR A 301 -14.03 -15.66 11.45
N ILE A 302 -12.80 -15.32 11.12
CA ILE A 302 -11.96 -14.41 11.91
C ILE A 302 -11.50 -13.24 11.05
N GLU A 303 -11.00 -12.20 11.69
CA GLU A 303 -10.37 -11.06 11.03
C GLU A 303 -8.91 -10.96 11.45
N VAL A 304 -8.03 -10.80 10.47
CA VAL A 304 -6.61 -10.48 10.66
C VAL A 304 -6.36 -9.08 10.12
N LEU A 305 -5.92 -8.19 11.00
CA LEU A 305 -5.57 -6.82 10.62
C LEU A 305 -4.08 -6.77 10.29
N LEU A 306 -3.80 -6.31 9.07
CA LEU A 306 -2.45 -6.13 8.54
C LEU A 306 -2.17 -4.64 8.46
N GLY A 307 -1.06 -4.21 9.04
CA GLY A 307 -0.56 -2.85 9.00
C GLY A 307 0.70 -2.72 8.15
N ILE A 308 1.23 -1.51 8.13
CA ILE A 308 2.48 -1.19 7.43
C ILE A 308 3.36 -0.27 8.29
N ASP A 309 4.63 -0.60 8.42
CA ASP A 309 5.65 0.28 9.01
C ASP A 309 6.24 1.19 7.93
N ARG A 310 5.64 2.36 7.76
CA ARG A 310 6.13 3.33 6.75
C ARG A 310 7.48 3.94 7.10
N ALA A 311 7.88 3.95 8.38
CA ALA A 311 9.17 4.46 8.79
C ALA A 311 10.32 3.59 8.23
N ALA A 312 10.11 2.29 8.08
CA ALA A 312 11.06 1.40 7.43
C ALA A 312 11.29 1.72 5.93
N MET A 313 10.42 2.53 5.31
CA MET A 313 10.56 3.00 3.93
C MET A 313 11.31 4.34 3.84
N SER A 314 11.76 4.92 4.93
CA SER A 314 12.27 6.31 5.00
C SER A 314 13.46 6.59 4.09
N GLY A 315 14.38 5.62 3.91
CA GLY A 315 15.55 5.76 3.06
C GLY A 315 15.29 5.69 1.54
N ALA A 316 14.08 5.32 1.12
CA ALA A 316 13.74 5.22 -0.30
C ALA A 316 13.40 6.59 -0.91
N ALA A 317 13.48 6.72 -2.23
CA ALA A 317 13.04 7.90 -2.96
C ALA A 317 11.53 8.16 -2.76
N ALA A 318 11.09 9.41 -2.97
CA ALA A 318 9.67 9.71 -3.03
C ALA A 318 8.99 8.84 -4.11
N ASP A 319 7.76 8.39 -3.84
CA ASP A 319 6.99 7.50 -4.70
C ASP A 319 7.63 6.13 -4.99
N ALA A 320 8.73 5.79 -4.33
CA ALA A 320 9.31 4.46 -4.44
C ALA A 320 8.26 3.38 -4.19
N TYR A 321 8.20 2.40 -5.10
CA TYR A 321 7.22 1.34 -5.07
C TYR A 321 7.77 0.11 -4.34
N PHE A 322 7.01 -0.40 -3.39
CA PHE A 322 7.31 -1.59 -2.59
C PHE A 322 6.30 -2.67 -2.91
N ALA A 323 6.80 -3.90 -3.12
CA ALA A 323 5.95 -5.04 -3.43
C ALA A 323 6.53 -6.35 -2.87
N SER A 324 5.66 -7.18 -2.35
CA SER A 324 5.99 -8.50 -1.80
C SER A 324 4.73 -9.37 -1.74
N PHE A 325 4.84 -10.54 -1.15
CA PHE A 325 3.71 -11.42 -0.87
C PHE A 325 3.60 -11.72 0.61
N LEU A 326 2.38 -11.97 1.05
CA LEU A 326 2.09 -12.69 2.28
C LEU A 326 1.57 -14.08 1.86
N ARG A 327 2.44 -15.10 1.93
CA ARG A 327 2.09 -16.46 1.58
C ARG A 327 1.30 -17.09 2.73
N VAL A 328 0.18 -17.73 2.41
CA VAL A 328 -0.70 -18.38 3.37
C VAL A 328 -0.82 -19.85 3.05
N THR A 329 -0.44 -20.70 4.00
CA THR A 329 -0.60 -22.16 3.91
C THR A 329 -1.40 -22.68 5.10
N ASP A 330 -2.03 -23.85 4.94
CA ASP A 330 -2.83 -24.47 5.98
C ASP A 330 -2.17 -25.73 6.56
N SER A 331 -2.52 -26.08 7.79
CA SER A 331 -1.99 -27.29 8.47
C SER A 331 -2.45 -28.61 7.86
N GLY A 332 -3.49 -28.58 7.01
CA GLY A 332 -3.97 -29.74 6.26
C GLY A 332 -3.19 -29.97 4.94
N ASN A 333 -2.27 -29.10 4.59
CA ASN A 333 -1.50 -29.13 3.34
C ASN A 333 -2.38 -29.12 2.07
N LEU A 334 -3.51 -28.44 2.13
CA LEU A 334 -4.45 -28.36 1.02
C LEU A 334 -4.19 -27.14 0.14
N MET A 335 -3.83 -26.00 0.73
CA MET A 335 -3.73 -24.74 -0.01
C MET A 335 -2.41 -24.01 0.18
N ASP A 336 -2.07 -23.19 -0.82
CA ASP A 336 -0.90 -22.31 -0.86
C ASP A 336 -1.24 -21.05 -1.66
N ILE A 337 -1.56 -19.99 -0.95
CA ILE A 337 -2.04 -18.74 -1.51
C ILE A 337 -0.97 -17.65 -1.32
N TYR A 338 -0.67 -16.93 -2.39
CA TYR A 338 0.18 -15.75 -2.37
C TYR A 338 -0.69 -14.51 -2.42
N LEU A 339 -0.88 -13.86 -1.27
CA LEU A 339 -1.59 -12.59 -1.21
C LEU A 339 -0.62 -11.46 -1.60
N PRO A 340 -0.88 -10.76 -2.70
CA PRO A 340 -0.05 -9.65 -3.10
C PRO A 340 -0.11 -8.51 -2.08
N ALA A 341 1.04 -7.95 -1.73
CA ALA A 341 1.16 -6.80 -0.86
C ALA A 341 1.89 -5.67 -1.57
N THR A 342 1.31 -4.48 -1.56
CA THR A 342 1.85 -3.31 -2.28
C THR A 342 1.73 -2.03 -1.45
N ALA A 343 2.72 -1.16 -1.60
CA ALA A 343 2.72 0.18 -1.02
C ALA A 343 3.61 1.10 -1.85
N SER A 344 3.30 2.40 -1.84
CA SER A 344 4.22 3.42 -2.31
C SER A 344 4.70 4.25 -1.13
N LYS A 345 5.95 4.69 -1.16
CA LYS A 345 6.44 5.64 -0.17
C LYS A 345 5.65 6.93 -0.30
N ALA A 346 5.00 7.35 0.76
CA ALA A 346 4.36 8.66 0.78
C ALA A 346 5.41 9.76 0.70
N SER A 347 5.20 10.78 -0.12
CA SER A 347 5.82 12.06 0.10
C SER A 347 5.33 12.59 1.45
N LEU A 348 6.19 13.25 2.22
CA LEU A 348 5.77 13.99 3.41
C LEU A 348 5.39 15.43 3.07
N ALA A 349 5.36 15.79 1.79
CA ALA A 349 4.93 17.09 1.32
C ALA A 349 3.51 17.43 1.78
N GLY A 350 3.29 18.71 2.07
CA GLY A 350 2.01 19.21 2.52
C GLY A 350 2.06 19.94 3.87
N LEU A 351 0.88 20.32 4.33
CA LEU A 351 0.71 21.02 5.60
C LEU A 351 0.46 20.03 6.74
N TRP A 352 1.22 20.22 7.82
CA TRP A 352 1.16 19.42 9.03
C TRP A 352 0.75 20.31 10.21
N VAL A 353 -0.21 19.85 11.00
CA VAL A 353 -0.79 20.60 12.12
C VAL A 353 -0.85 19.69 13.35
N GLY A 354 -0.44 20.23 14.49
CA GLY A 354 -0.53 19.50 15.75
C GLY A 354 0.06 20.28 16.90
N ASP A 355 0.46 19.58 17.93
CA ASP A 355 0.94 20.19 19.14
C ASP A 355 2.27 19.61 19.61
N VAL A 356 3.12 20.46 20.13
CA VAL A 356 4.23 20.09 21.01
C VAL A 356 3.68 20.05 22.44
N SER A 357 3.80 18.91 23.11
CA SER A 357 3.48 18.77 24.53
C SER A 357 4.74 19.02 25.34
N LEU A 358 4.85 20.21 25.93
CA LEU A 358 5.99 20.61 26.78
C LEU A 358 5.88 19.93 28.13
N LYS A 359 6.90 19.15 28.50
CA LYS A 359 6.92 18.32 29.73
C LYS A 359 7.89 18.87 30.79
N LYS A 360 8.94 19.57 30.34
CA LYS A 360 9.97 20.11 31.25
C LYS A 360 10.37 21.50 30.80
N VAL A 361 10.59 22.36 31.76
CA VAL A 361 11.16 23.71 31.59
C VAL A 361 12.30 23.85 32.58
N SER A 362 13.46 24.36 32.16
CA SER A 362 14.56 24.67 33.06
C SER A 362 14.14 25.76 34.04
N ASN A 363 14.63 25.65 35.26
CA ASN A 363 14.54 26.74 36.24
C ASN A 363 15.71 27.72 36.03
N ILE A 364 15.76 28.74 36.88
CA ILE A 364 16.83 29.79 36.85
C ILE A 364 18.25 29.19 37.00
N SER A 365 18.36 28.01 37.60
CA SER A 365 19.64 27.32 37.83
C SER A 365 20.00 26.29 36.73
N THR A 366 19.36 26.28 35.58
CA THR A 366 19.64 25.41 34.45
C THR A 366 19.17 23.94 34.57
N THR A 367 18.63 23.54 35.71
CA THR A 367 18.09 22.19 35.88
C THR A 367 16.66 22.10 35.33
N ALA A 368 16.41 21.25 34.36
CA ALA A 368 15.06 21.06 33.82
C ALA A 368 14.17 20.34 34.83
N GLY A 369 13.13 21.02 35.32
CA GLY A 369 12.08 20.47 36.15
C GLY A 369 10.88 20.00 35.32
N ASN A 370 10.09 19.05 35.84
CA ASN A 370 8.81 18.72 35.24
C ASN A 370 7.84 19.90 35.37
N THR A 371 7.07 20.14 34.34
CA THR A 371 5.92 21.05 34.43
C THR A 371 4.84 20.39 35.28
N PRO A 372 4.08 21.14 36.12
CA PRO A 372 2.96 20.57 36.89
C PRO A 372 1.86 20.00 35.99
N ARG A 373 1.75 20.49 34.76
CA ARG A 373 0.81 20.03 33.73
C ARG A 373 1.51 20.19 32.39
N GLU A 374 1.30 19.21 31.49
CA GLU A 374 1.76 19.34 30.10
C GLU A 374 1.13 20.57 29.44
N PHE A 375 1.95 21.32 28.73
CA PHE A 375 1.54 22.56 28.08
C PHE A 375 1.59 22.38 26.56
N PRO A 376 0.43 22.49 25.85
CA PRO A 376 0.40 22.34 24.40
C PRO A 376 0.91 23.61 23.71
N LEU A 377 1.81 23.43 22.75
CA LEU A 377 2.30 24.48 21.87
C LEU A 377 1.90 24.12 20.44
N ARG A 378 0.85 24.77 19.91
CA ARG A 378 0.37 24.52 18.55
C ARG A 378 1.45 24.84 17.54
N THR A 379 1.68 23.88 16.64
CA THR A 379 2.73 23.91 15.63
C THR A 379 2.14 23.71 14.25
N LEU A 380 2.53 24.56 13.32
CA LEU A 380 2.26 24.44 11.88
C LEU A 380 3.58 24.21 11.15
N LEU A 381 3.66 23.14 10.39
CA LEU A 381 4.83 22.80 9.59
C LEU A 381 4.40 22.54 8.15
N HIS A 382 5.00 23.22 7.19
CA HIS A 382 4.82 22.93 5.78
C HIS A 382 6.06 22.22 5.24
N VAL A 383 5.85 21.14 4.52
CA VAL A 383 6.91 20.36 3.86
C VAL A 383 6.71 20.49 2.36
N ALA A 384 7.71 21.00 1.67
CA ALA A 384 7.69 21.15 0.21
C ALA A 384 7.93 19.80 -0.49
N ASP A 385 7.62 19.73 -1.80
CA ASP A 385 7.81 18.51 -2.61
C ASP A 385 9.26 18.02 -2.62
N ASN A 386 10.23 18.91 -2.49
CA ASN A 386 11.65 18.57 -2.39
C ASN A 386 12.10 18.15 -0.97
N GLY A 387 11.17 18.10 -0.01
CA GLY A 387 11.43 17.74 1.39
C GLY A 387 11.89 18.89 2.29
N ALA A 388 12.04 20.12 1.76
CA ALA A 388 12.33 21.28 2.59
C ALA A 388 11.13 21.58 3.51
N ALA A 389 11.40 21.86 4.78
CA ALA A 389 10.35 22.10 5.77
C ALA A 389 10.39 23.54 6.27
N SER A 390 9.23 24.14 6.48
CA SER A 390 9.05 25.50 7.00
C SER A 390 8.16 25.48 8.24
N LEU A 391 8.64 26.06 9.34
CA LEU A 391 7.81 26.32 10.51
C LEU A 391 7.02 27.60 10.25
N LEU A 392 5.71 27.60 10.54
CA LEU A 392 4.81 28.70 10.20
C LEU A 392 4.15 29.28 11.45
N SER A 393 3.99 30.61 11.50
CA SER A 393 3.16 31.27 12.50
C SER A 393 1.68 31.16 12.14
N GLU A 394 1.36 31.37 10.89
CA GLU A 394 0.00 31.21 10.36
C GLU A 394 0.02 30.72 8.91
N VAL A 395 -1.10 30.20 8.48
CA VAL A 395 -1.30 29.70 7.12
C VAL A 395 -2.77 29.78 6.74
N TYR A 396 -3.01 30.03 5.47
CA TYR A 396 -4.34 30.05 4.86
C TYR A 396 -4.46 28.92 3.85
N ILE A 397 -5.60 28.25 3.84
CA ILE A 397 -5.96 27.22 2.87
C ILE A 397 -7.21 27.70 2.15
N GLY A 398 -7.11 27.94 0.87
CA GLY A 398 -8.22 28.46 0.08
C GLY A 398 -7.90 28.53 -1.39
N ARG A 399 -8.84 29.04 -2.17
CA ARG A 399 -8.66 29.25 -3.60
C ARG A 399 -7.70 30.42 -3.83
N LEU A 400 -6.69 30.23 -4.67
CA LEU A 400 -5.71 31.27 -4.98
C LEU A 400 -6.25 32.28 -5.99
N ALA A 401 -5.85 33.54 -5.85
CA ALA A 401 -6.21 34.64 -6.76
C ALA A 401 -5.50 34.50 -8.11
N ALA A 402 -4.28 33.98 -8.12
CA ALA A 402 -3.46 33.81 -9.32
C ALA A 402 -3.44 32.34 -9.77
N GLY A 403 -3.29 32.13 -11.09
CA GLY A 403 -3.19 30.81 -11.69
C GLY A 403 -4.53 30.21 -12.08
N ALA A 404 -4.65 28.90 -11.96
CA ALA A 404 -5.85 28.14 -12.33
C ALA A 404 -7.00 28.26 -11.32
N HIS A 405 -6.88 29.10 -10.31
CA HIS A 405 -7.80 29.23 -9.19
C HIS A 405 -7.98 27.94 -8.36
N ASP A 406 -6.94 27.13 -8.31
CA ASP A 406 -6.93 25.91 -7.51
C ASP A 406 -6.80 26.20 -6.03
N VAL A 407 -7.18 25.26 -5.18
CA VAL A 407 -6.97 25.34 -3.75
C VAL A 407 -5.47 25.24 -3.45
N GLY A 408 -4.94 26.22 -2.74
CA GLY A 408 -3.54 26.30 -2.36
C GLY A 408 -3.35 26.50 -0.86
N VAL A 409 -2.09 26.46 -0.45
CA VAL A 409 -1.62 26.80 0.90
C VAL A 409 -0.76 28.05 0.78
N CYS A 410 -1.11 29.12 1.49
CA CYS A 410 -0.38 30.36 1.45
C CYS A 410 -0.20 30.97 2.84
N THR A 411 0.81 31.86 2.96
CA THR A 411 1.16 32.54 4.22
C THR A 411 0.49 33.91 4.38
N ASP A 412 -0.19 34.39 3.33
CA ASP A 412 -0.82 35.71 3.35
C ASP A 412 -2.21 35.63 2.72
N GLU A 413 -3.19 36.27 3.38
CA GLU A 413 -4.59 36.32 2.93
C GLU A 413 -4.74 37.01 1.56
N SER A 414 -3.85 37.97 1.25
CA SER A 414 -3.88 38.69 -0.03
C SER A 414 -3.66 37.81 -1.26
N LEU A 415 -3.10 36.62 -1.07
CA LEU A 415 -2.90 35.64 -2.14
C LEU A 415 -4.17 34.83 -2.48
N LEU A 416 -5.21 34.94 -1.65
CA LEU A 416 -6.48 34.24 -1.88
C LEU A 416 -7.40 35.01 -2.81
N ASP A 417 -8.25 34.29 -3.51
CA ASP A 417 -9.34 34.86 -4.31
C ASP A 417 -10.36 35.55 -3.40
N GLY A 418 -10.42 36.87 -3.47
CA GLY A 418 -11.30 37.70 -2.66
C GLY A 418 -12.79 37.30 -2.71
N SER A 419 -13.23 36.70 -3.82
CA SER A 419 -14.61 36.23 -3.98
C SER A 419 -14.92 34.97 -3.17
N THR A 420 -13.91 34.24 -2.70
CA THR A 420 -14.04 32.95 -1.97
C THR A 420 -13.48 32.98 -0.56
N LEU A 421 -13.06 34.16 -0.04
CA LEU A 421 -12.49 34.29 1.30
C LEU A 421 -13.34 33.69 2.42
N ALA A 422 -14.65 33.76 2.32
CA ALA A 422 -15.56 33.18 3.31
C ALA A 422 -15.45 31.66 3.46
N SER A 423 -14.87 30.96 2.46
CA SER A 423 -14.62 29.53 2.48
C SER A 423 -13.17 29.16 2.82
N ALA A 424 -12.28 30.15 2.91
CA ALA A 424 -10.89 29.92 3.25
C ALA A 424 -10.74 29.56 4.74
N GLN A 425 -9.75 28.70 5.03
CA GLN A 425 -9.42 28.30 6.38
C GLN A 425 -8.13 29.01 6.82
N ARG A 426 -8.16 29.63 7.99
CA ARG A 426 -6.97 30.20 8.63
C ARG A 426 -6.56 29.32 9.80
N LEU A 427 -5.31 28.94 9.85
CA LEU A 427 -4.69 28.21 10.96
C LEU A 427 -3.56 29.07 11.54
N VAL A 428 -3.48 29.11 12.87
CA VAL A 428 -2.47 29.90 13.59
C VAL A 428 -1.73 28.99 14.55
N SER A 429 -0.40 29.13 14.59
CA SER A 429 0.44 28.47 15.58
C SER A 429 0.56 29.31 16.87
N THR A 430 1.22 28.77 17.87
CA THR A 430 1.59 29.51 19.08
C THR A 430 3.07 29.92 19.08
N HIS A 431 3.75 29.73 17.95
CA HIS A 431 5.12 30.22 17.78
C HIS A 431 5.14 31.69 17.40
N LEU A 432 6.00 32.47 18.07
CA LEU A 432 6.22 33.88 17.81
C LEU A 432 7.61 34.09 17.21
N PRO A 433 7.88 35.16 16.45
CA PRO A 433 6.97 36.26 16.13
C PRO A 433 5.85 35.87 15.18
N LEU A 434 4.95 36.79 14.84
CA LEU A 434 3.87 36.55 13.87
C LEU A 434 4.33 36.72 12.43
N ASP A 435 5.59 36.43 12.15
CA ASP A 435 6.14 36.35 10.81
C ASP A 435 5.61 35.09 10.11
N GLN A 436 5.33 35.19 8.83
CA GLN A 436 4.71 34.13 8.05
C GLN A 436 5.49 32.81 8.10
N VAL A 437 6.81 32.89 7.84
CA VAL A 437 7.74 31.74 7.92
C VAL A 437 8.72 31.99 9.04
N LEU A 438 8.76 31.11 10.02
CA LEU A 438 9.50 31.26 11.25
C LEU A 438 10.93 30.77 11.13
N GLY A 439 11.87 31.67 11.25
CA GLY A 439 13.28 31.39 11.40
C GLY A 439 13.94 30.74 10.19
N SER A 440 15.23 30.51 10.34
CA SER A 440 16.06 29.79 9.37
C SER A 440 16.65 28.55 10.02
N GLY A 441 17.10 27.58 9.20
CA GLY A 441 17.75 26.41 9.74
C GLY A 441 17.86 25.27 8.75
N SER A 442 18.18 24.09 9.25
CA SER A 442 18.49 22.93 8.45
C SER A 442 17.73 21.69 8.95
N GLY A 443 17.89 20.60 8.25
CA GLY A 443 17.35 19.30 8.63
C GLY A 443 16.11 18.90 7.84
N GLY A 444 15.51 17.79 8.23
CA GLY A 444 14.39 17.18 7.54
C GLY A 444 13.39 16.54 8.49
N VAL A 445 12.30 16.04 7.92
CA VAL A 445 11.15 15.51 8.66
C VAL A 445 11.03 13.98 8.58
N ASN A 446 12.00 13.30 7.93
CA ASN A 446 12.00 11.85 7.90
C ASN A 446 12.41 11.27 9.28
N ALA A 447 11.94 10.07 9.57
CA ALA A 447 12.32 9.36 10.79
C ALA A 447 13.86 9.28 10.94
N GLY A 448 14.36 9.57 12.13
CA GLY A 448 15.78 9.64 12.43
C GLY A 448 16.47 10.97 12.07
N GLN A 449 15.74 11.92 11.50
CA GLN A 449 16.24 13.26 11.20
C GLN A 449 15.79 14.27 12.27
N ALA A 450 16.54 15.37 12.36
CA ALA A 450 16.17 16.53 13.16
C ALA A 450 15.90 17.74 12.25
N LEU A 451 14.84 18.47 12.53
CA LEU A 451 14.57 19.79 11.96
C LEU A 451 14.93 20.83 13.00
N VAL A 452 15.89 21.70 12.68
CA VAL A 452 16.31 22.79 13.56
C VAL A 452 15.85 24.10 12.95
N ARG A 453 15.21 24.95 13.76
CA ARG A 453 14.80 26.33 13.38
C ARG A 453 15.26 27.31 14.42
N THR A 454 16.04 28.30 13.99
CA THR A 454 16.47 29.43 14.82
C THR A 454 15.62 30.62 14.48
N ILE A 455 14.84 31.08 15.43
CA ILE A 455 13.92 32.20 15.33
C ILE A 455 14.51 33.36 16.12
N GLN A 456 14.64 34.51 15.47
CA GLN A 456 15.06 35.77 16.09
C GLN A 456 13.80 36.60 16.33
N ILE A 457 13.67 37.14 17.54
CA ILE A 457 12.68 38.15 17.88
C ILE A 457 13.48 39.41 18.20
N PRO A 458 13.58 40.36 17.27
CA PRO A 458 14.33 41.61 17.49
C PRO A 458 13.81 42.36 18.70
N PHE A 459 14.66 43.23 19.28
CA PHE A 459 14.29 43.96 20.48
C PHE A 459 13.12 44.94 20.24
N ASP A 460 12.96 45.40 19.01
CA ASP A 460 11.91 46.33 18.56
C ASP A 460 10.68 45.64 17.98
N ASP A 461 10.68 44.32 17.93
CA ASP A 461 9.53 43.54 17.49
C ASP A 461 8.37 43.65 18.50
N ALA A 462 7.16 43.85 18.00
CA ALA A 462 5.95 43.98 18.82
C ALA A 462 5.68 42.78 19.73
N THR A 463 6.19 41.59 19.38
CA THR A 463 6.06 40.35 20.16
C THR A 463 7.19 40.16 21.16
N ASN A 464 8.22 41.02 21.15
CA ASN A 464 9.28 40.99 22.15
C ASN A 464 8.76 41.64 23.44
N PRO A 465 8.74 40.92 24.58
CA PRO A 465 8.26 41.49 25.85
C PRO A 465 9.08 42.70 26.33
N PHE A 466 10.28 42.88 25.79
CA PHE A 466 11.19 43.99 26.16
C PHE A 466 11.17 45.14 25.15
N VAL A 467 10.23 45.20 24.25
CA VAL A 467 10.06 46.28 23.28
C VAL A 467 9.97 47.68 23.95
N HIS A 468 9.58 47.74 25.21
CA HIS A 468 9.50 48.97 26.00
C HIS A 468 10.79 49.30 26.79
N GLN A 469 11.92 48.71 26.41
CA GLN A 469 13.26 49.02 26.94
C GLN A 469 13.55 48.49 28.35
N TYR A 470 12.78 47.56 28.86
CA TYR A 470 13.05 46.92 30.15
C TYR A 470 13.38 45.43 29.95
N HIS A 471 14.52 45.04 30.52
CA HIS A 471 14.89 43.63 30.61
C HIS A 471 15.16 43.28 32.07
N PRO A 472 14.83 42.09 32.59
CA PRO A 472 15.05 41.71 34.00
C PRO A 472 16.48 41.89 34.49
N ASP A 473 17.46 41.75 33.62
CA ASP A 473 18.90 41.86 33.96
C ASP A 473 19.51 43.21 33.56
N HIS A 474 18.76 44.12 32.90
CA HIS A 474 19.21 45.39 32.40
C HIS A 474 18.11 46.46 32.49
N ASP A 475 18.47 47.67 32.80
CA ASP A 475 17.54 48.79 32.95
C ASP A 475 17.62 49.83 31.83
N ASN A 476 18.36 49.52 30.76
CA ASN A 476 18.67 50.40 29.63
C ASN A 476 19.27 51.75 30.09
N LYS A 477 20.05 51.73 31.17
CA LYS A 477 20.79 52.85 31.69
C LYS A 477 22.28 52.59 31.65
N SER A 478 23.06 53.67 31.46
CA SER A 478 24.49 53.57 31.62
C SER A 478 24.86 53.29 33.09
N PRO A 479 26.09 52.82 33.39
CA PRO A 479 26.58 52.69 34.78
C PRO A 479 26.49 53.93 35.63
N ARG A 480 26.28 55.08 35.02
CA ARG A 480 26.07 56.39 35.67
C ARG A 480 24.60 56.83 35.76
N GLY A 481 23.67 55.89 35.43
CA GLY A 481 22.23 56.11 35.52
C GLY A 481 21.62 56.97 34.40
N ALA A 482 22.38 57.36 33.36
CA ALA A 482 21.85 58.07 32.21
C ALA A 482 21.15 57.09 31.29
N ALA A 483 19.99 57.43 30.68
CA ALA A 483 19.32 56.61 29.69
C ALA A 483 20.23 56.43 28.48
N LEU A 484 20.29 55.18 28.00
CA LEU A 484 20.97 54.81 26.77
C LEU A 484 20.03 54.98 25.57
N PRO A 485 20.57 55.23 24.36
CA PRO A 485 19.74 55.18 23.15
C PRO A 485 18.98 53.84 23.06
N ALA A 486 17.80 53.90 22.48
CA ALA A 486 17.00 52.70 22.26
C ALA A 486 17.83 51.63 21.51
N GLY A 487 17.82 50.43 22.03
CA GLY A 487 18.51 49.28 21.43
C GLY A 487 19.93 49.01 21.96
N VAL A 488 20.53 49.90 22.78
CA VAL A 488 21.91 49.70 23.28
C VAL A 488 22.03 48.59 24.31
N GLU A 489 21.04 48.42 25.20
CA GLU A 489 20.89 47.27 26.12
C GLU A 489 19.65 46.44 25.79
N SER A 490 19.13 46.62 24.61
CA SER A 490 17.95 45.86 24.17
C SER A 490 18.33 44.45 23.84
N HIS A 491 17.50 43.52 24.26
CA HIS A 491 17.75 42.10 24.08
C HIS A 491 16.85 41.55 23.01
N SER A 492 17.46 41.14 21.91
CA SER A 492 16.83 40.25 20.97
C SER A 492 16.71 38.86 21.60
N ILE A 493 15.58 38.23 21.44
CA ILE A 493 15.35 36.89 21.91
C ILE A 493 15.64 35.90 20.77
N THR A 494 16.45 34.88 21.07
CA THR A 494 16.73 33.81 20.13
C THR A 494 16.10 32.54 20.64
N ARG A 495 15.28 31.91 19.80
CA ARG A 495 14.65 30.60 20.04
C ARG A 495 15.23 29.57 19.07
N THR A 496 15.87 28.53 19.59
CA THR A 496 16.34 27.41 18.77
C THR A 496 15.45 26.18 19.02
N CYS A 497 14.54 25.96 18.10
CA CYS A 497 13.58 24.83 18.13
C CYS A 497 14.18 23.64 17.41
N THR A 498 14.22 22.47 18.06
CA THR A 498 14.71 21.20 17.51
C THR A 498 13.62 20.17 17.58
N PHE A 499 13.15 19.70 16.43
CA PHE A 499 12.17 18.61 16.26
C PHE A 499 12.93 17.36 15.83
N ASN A 500 13.06 16.36 16.71
CA ASN A 500 13.69 15.08 16.38
C ASN A 500 12.59 14.09 15.99
N PHE A 501 12.49 13.76 14.72
CA PHE A 501 11.47 12.83 14.20
C PHE A 501 11.85 11.39 14.48
N THR A 502 10.89 10.60 14.99
CA THR A 502 11.13 9.21 15.40
C THR A 502 10.36 8.23 14.52
N ALA A 503 10.91 7.03 14.34
CA ALA A 503 10.29 5.96 13.57
C ALA A 503 9.02 5.40 14.24
N THR A 504 8.95 5.52 15.56
CA THR A 504 7.80 5.08 16.39
C THR A 504 7.35 6.22 17.29
N PRO A 505 6.07 6.24 17.70
CA PRO A 505 5.60 7.23 18.67
C PRO A 505 6.48 7.24 19.92
N PRO A 506 6.82 8.42 20.48
CA PRO A 506 7.54 8.53 21.74
C PRO A 506 6.77 7.86 22.88
N ALA A 507 7.50 7.44 23.92
CA ALA A 507 6.88 6.84 25.10
C ALA A 507 5.84 7.80 25.71
N GLY A 508 4.65 7.29 26.00
CA GLY A 508 3.51 8.06 26.53
C GLY A 508 2.66 8.76 25.46
N SER A 509 3.01 8.65 24.17
CA SER A 509 2.15 9.07 23.07
C SER A 509 1.17 7.95 22.70
N THR A 510 0.00 8.33 22.19
CA THR A 510 -0.97 7.36 21.67
C THR A 510 -0.43 6.75 20.38
N VAL A 511 -0.40 5.42 20.29
CA VAL A 511 -0.03 4.74 19.03
C VAL A 511 -1.09 5.06 17.98
N SER A 512 -0.71 5.83 16.97
CA SER A 512 -1.59 6.19 15.86
C SER A 512 -1.29 5.31 14.66
N SER A 513 -2.33 4.76 14.06
CA SER A 513 -2.23 4.15 12.73
C SER A 513 -1.90 5.25 11.73
N GLY A 514 -0.86 5.08 10.92
CA GLY A 514 -0.41 6.09 9.97
C GLY A 514 0.80 6.90 10.43
N TRP A 515 1.47 6.47 11.50
CA TRP A 515 2.77 7.04 11.88
C TRP A 515 3.77 6.90 10.73
N GLY A 516 4.46 8.01 10.41
CA GLY A 516 5.37 8.09 9.27
C GLY A 516 4.71 8.42 7.92
N SER A 517 3.36 8.59 7.88
CA SER A 517 2.66 8.97 6.64
C SER A 517 1.54 9.99 6.84
N ALA A 518 0.57 9.71 7.69
CA ALA A 518 -0.55 10.61 8.02
C ALA A 518 -0.30 11.35 9.34
N THR A 519 0.56 10.79 10.18
CA THR A 519 1.02 11.36 11.45
C THR A 519 2.54 11.25 11.52
N ILE A 520 3.20 12.33 11.90
CA ILE A 520 4.64 12.39 12.19
C ILE A 520 4.84 13.00 13.57
N GLY A 521 5.96 12.70 14.20
CA GLY A 521 6.25 13.25 15.52
C GLY A 521 7.57 12.75 16.08
N GLY A 522 7.79 13.04 17.36
CA GLY A 522 9.03 12.70 18.01
C GLY A 522 9.27 13.48 19.31
N THR A 523 10.54 13.76 19.60
CA THR A 523 10.94 14.57 20.76
C THR A 523 11.23 16.00 20.35
N TYR A 524 10.88 16.92 21.24
CA TYR A 524 11.09 18.35 21.05
C TYR A 524 12.05 18.91 22.09
N GLN A 525 12.94 19.78 21.65
CA GLN A 525 13.78 20.60 22.50
C GLN A 525 13.78 22.04 21.97
N GLU A 526 13.69 22.98 22.87
CA GLU A 526 13.86 24.40 22.56
C GLU A 526 14.81 25.05 23.56
N VAL A 527 15.71 25.87 23.04
CA VAL A 527 16.59 26.72 23.86
C VAL A 527 16.26 28.18 23.55
N ILE A 528 15.92 28.91 24.58
CA ILE A 528 15.59 30.33 24.50
C ILE A 528 16.69 31.13 25.20
N THR A 529 17.25 32.09 24.51
CA THR A 529 18.23 33.06 25.05
C THR A 529 17.70 34.49 24.90
N GLY A 530 18.14 35.39 25.76
CA GLY A 530 17.73 36.79 25.72
C GLY A 530 16.49 37.10 26.58
N LEU A 531 15.78 36.12 27.13
CA LEU A 531 14.68 36.33 28.08
C LEU A 531 15.17 36.56 29.51
N GLN A 532 16.29 35.97 29.87
CA GLN A 532 16.96 36.09 31.16
C GLN A 532 18.45 35.77 31.01
N ARG A 533 19.23 35.99 32.06
CA ARG A 533 20.69 35.76 32.05
C ARG A 533 21.08 34.36 31.62
N ASN A 534 20.40 33.35 32.12
CA ASN A 534 20.67 31.96 31.76
C ASN A 534 19.69 31.51 30.66
N PRO A 535 20.14 30.67 29.71
CA PRO A 535 19.23 30.09 28.73
C PRO A 535 18.09 29.29 29.37
N ILE A 536 16.89 29.38 28.81
CA ILE A 536 15.75 28.56 29.19
C ILE A 536 15.70 27.37 28.23
N THR A 537 15.70 26.16 28.77
CA THR A 537 15.57 24.93 27.98
C THR A 537 14.19 24.29 28.23
N LEU A 538 13.47 24.03 27.15
CA LEU A 538 12.21 23.35 27.16
C LEU A 538 12.38 22.00 26.47
N THR A 539 11.72 20.97 27.01
CA THR A 539 11.70 19.65 26.36
C THR A 539 10.30 19.04 26.43
N GLY A 540 9.99 18.24 25.41
CA GLY A 540 8.70 17.60 25.29
C GLY A 540 8.64 16.57 24.18
N THR A 541 7.44 16.24 23.78
CA THR A 541 7.15 15.40 22.61
C THR A 541 6.22 16.16 21.68
N PHE A 542 6.19 15.80 20.40
CA PHE A 542 5.27 16.40 19.46
C PHE A 542 4.61 15.34 18.58
N GLU A 543 3.41 15.67 18.13
CA GLU A 543 2.65 14.91 17.15
C GLU A 543 1.96 15.86 16.19
N LEU A 544 2.21 15.68 14.88
CA LEU A 544 1.62 16.46 13.82
C LEU A 544 0.85 15.55 12.88
N ARG A 545 -0.34 15.97 12.48
CA ARG A 545 -1.19 15.30 11.51
C ARG A 545 -1.20 16.04 10.20
N ARG A 546 -1.20 15.31 9.11
CA ARG A 546 -1.27 15.91 7.78
C ARG A 546 -2.65 16.51 7.55
N ALA A 547 -2.70 17.81 7.28
CA ALA A 547 -3.93 18.52 6.93
C ALA A 547 -4.22 18.45 5.43
N ASN A 548 -3.17 18.50 4.57
CA ASN A 548 -3.27 18.31 3.12
C ASN A 548 -1.94 17.82 2.55
N GLU A 549 -1.92 17.49 1.25
CA GLU A 549 -0.74 16.99 0.52
C GLU A 549 -0.17 18.04 -0.47
N LEU A 550 -0.53 19.31 -0.32
CA LEU A 550 -0.08 20.39 -1.20
C LEU A 550 1.34 20.79 -0.85
N GLY A 551 2.32 20.38 -1.65
CA GLY A 551 3.75 20.61 -1.42
C GLY A 551 4.23 22.01 -1.81
N THR A 552 3.38 22.84 -2.41
CA THR A 552 3.71 24.23 -2.73
C THR A 552 3.16 25.16 -1.66
N LEU A 553 4.06 25.95 -1.01
CA LEU A 553 3.70 27.03 -0.12
C LEU A 553 3.81 28.35 -0.88
N HIS A 554 2.70 29.07 -1.01
CA HIS A 554 2.68 30.39 -1.66
C HIS A 554 2.99 31.47 -0.61
N THR A 555 3.95 32.31 -0.93
CA THR A 555 4.36 33.48 -0.12
C THR A 555 4.21 34.74 -0.96
N PRO A 556 4.05 35.94 -0.36
CA PRO A 556 3.96 37.22 -1.08
C PRO A 556 5.14 37.50 -1.98
#